data_9377a1b2d3c1e22f4f9f3f350b300307
#
_entry.id   9377a1b2d3c1e22f4f9f3f350b300307
#
_cell.length_a   1.000
_cell.length_b   1.000
_cell.length_c   1.000
_cell.angle_alpha   90.00
_cell.angle_beta   90.00
_cell.angle_gamma   90.00
#
_symmetry.space_group_name_H-M   'P 1'
#
loop_
_entity.id
_entity.type
_entity.pdbx_description
1 polymer ?
#
loop_
_entity_poly.entity_id
_entity_poly.type
_entity_poly.pdbx_seq_one_letter_code
_entity_poly.pdbx_strand_id
1 'polypeptide(L)'
;MDSKDEKNLNRILEHAISIVNETKDIKTSKDFIINNDASKAALFDLLQIGELSNKLSKEYILSSKIPCTEIYRLRNRIVHGYADVDYEIIWTTIIDDIPKLIKDINKTIK
;
A
#
# COMPACT_ATOMS: atom_id res chain seq x y z
N MET A 1 -14.85 -10.04 -12.89
CA MET A 1 -14.19 -8.77 -12.49
C MET A 1 -14.12 -7.87 -13.72
N ASP A 2 -14.43 -6.59 -13.56
CA ASP A 2 -14.36 -5.72 -14.72
C ASP A 2 -12.90 -5.35 -15.05
N SER A 3 -12.65 -4.98 -16.31
CA SER A 3 -11.30 -4.71 -16.79
C SER A 3 -10.65 -3.50 -16.12
N LYS A 4 -11.47 -2.56 -15.67
CA LYS A 4 -10.98 -1.37 -14.96
C LYS A 4 -10.46 -1.74 -13.57
N ASP A 5 -11.18 -2.61 -12.85
CA ASP A 5 -10.74 -3.10 -11.55
C ASP A 5 -9.45 -3.91 -11.68
N GLU A 6 -9.38 -4.78 -12.70
CA GLU A 6 -8.19 -5.58 -12.96
C GLU A 6 -6.97 -4.68 -13.22
N LYS A 7 -7.13 -3.64 -14.03
CA LYS A 7 -6.07 -2.68 -14.31
C LYS A 7 -5.60 -1.98 -13.04
N ASN A 8 -6.54 -1.53 -12.21
CA ASN A 8 -6.20 -0.84 -10.96
C ASN A 8 -5.52 -1.79 -9.97
N LEU A 9 -5.96 -3.05 -9.90
CA LEU A 9 -5.31 -4.05 -9.06
C LEU A 9 -3.88 -4.34 -9.50
N ASN A 10 -3.63 -4.41 -10.80
CA ASN A 10 -2.27 -4.59 -11.31
C ASN A 10 -1.37 -3.43 -10.95
N ARG A 11 -1.88 -2.20 -10.99
CA ARG A 11 -1.12 -1.02 -10.60
C ARG A 11 -0.84 -1.00 -9.10
N ILE A 12 -1.83 -1.39 -8.27
CA ILE A 12 -1.62 -1.54 -6.83
C ILE A 12 -0.51 -2.56 -6.57
N LEU A 13 -0.54 -3.69 -7.28
CA LEU A 13 0.46 -4.73 -7.14
C LEU A 13 1.87 -4.22 -7.48
N GLU A 14 2.00 -3.44 -8.54
CA GLU A 14 3.29 -2.85 -8.92
C GLU A 14 3.85 -1.97 -7.81
N HIS A 15 3.02 -1.11 -7.21
CA HIS A 15 3.45 -0.26 -6.09
C HIS A 15 3.79 -1.08 -4.85
N ALA A 16 3.03 -2.13 -4.57
CA ALA A 16 3.31 -3.00 -3.42
C ALA A 16 4.64 -3.74 -3.58
N ILE A 17 4.92 -4.25 -4.78
CA ILE A 17 6.20 -4.90 -5.08
C ILE A 17 7.35 -3.90 -4.99
N SER A 18 7.14 -2.68 -5.46
CA SER A 18 8.13 -1.60 -5.34
C SER A 18 8.51 -1.36 -3.88
N ILE A 19 7.52 -1.31 -2.98
CA ILE A 19 7.77 -1.15 -1.53
C ILE A 19 8.65 -2.29 -1.01
N VAL A 20 8.32 -3.53 -1.36
CA VAL A 20 9.09 -4.70 -0.91
C VAL A 20 10.54 -4.59 -1.38
N ASN A 21 10.75 -4.23 -2.65
CA ASN A 21 12.09 -4.10 -3.20
C ASN A 21 12.89 -2.99 -2.54
N GLU A 22 12.27 -1.87 -2.25
CA GLU A 22 12.91 -0.72 -1.60
C GLU A 22 13.29 -0.97 -0.15
N THR A 23 12.57 -1.88 0.52
CA THR A 23 12.75 -2.12 1.96
C THR A 23 13.34 -3.50 2.29
N LYS A 24 13.68 -4.28 1.28
CA LYS A 24 14.11 -5.68 1.46
C LYS A 24 15.31 -5.86 2.40
N ASP A 25 16.22 -4.90 2.43
CA ASP A 25 17.43 -4.95 3.25
C ASP A 25 17.28 -4.24 4.59
N ILE A 26 16.11 -3.67 4.86
CA ILE A 26 15.82 -2.97 6.11
C ILE A 26 15.16 -3.93 7.08
N LYS A 27 15.68 -4.03 8.30
CA LYS A 27 15.24 -5.00 9.30
C LYS A 27 14.45 -4.40 10.46
N THR A 28 14.59 -3.10 10.71
CA THR A 28 13.96 -2.45 11.86
C THR A 28 13.30 -1.15 11.46
N SER A 29 12.32 -0.73 12.26
CA SER A 29 11.67 0.57 12.04
C SER A 29 12.66 1.73 12.15
N LYS A 30 13.61 1.64 13.08
CA LYS A 30 14.63 2.66 13.26
C LYS A 30 15.45 2.85 11.98
N ASP A 31 15.90 1.76 11.38
CA ASP A 31 16.69 1.82 10.15
C ASP A 31 15.85 2.35 8.99
N PHE A 32 14.55 2.01 8.96
CA PHE A 32 13.62 2.53 7.96
C PHE A 32 13.47 4.05 8.09
N ILE A 33 13.26 4.54 9.30
CA ILE A 33 13.01 5.95 9.55
C ILE A 33 14.23 6.81 9.17
N ILE A 34 15.43 6.34 9.48
CA ILE A 34 16.65 7.11 9.15
C ILE A 34 17.07 7.01 7.70
N ASN A 35 16.54 6.04 6.96
CA ASN A 35 16.81 5.92 5.52
C ASN A 35 15.79 6.76 4.75
N ASN A 36 16.13 8.02 4.50
CA ASN A 36 15.21 8.96 3.85
C ASN A 36 14.78 8.49 2.46
N ASP A 37 15.67 7.90 1.67
CA ASP A 37 15.33 7.45 0.33
C ASP A 37 14.29 6.33 0.38
N ALA A 38 14.52 5.32 1.20
CA ALA A 38 13.60 4.18 1.32
C ALA A 38 12.27 4.59 1.93
N SER A 39 12.29 5.40 3.01
CA SER A 39 11.06 5.78 3.70
C SER A 39 10.18 6.69 2.83
N LYS A 40 10.77 7.62 2.11
CA LYS A 40 10.01 8.50 1.22
C LYS A 40 9.47 7.77 -0.01
N ALA A 41 10.26 6.85 -0.57
CA ALA A 41 9.82 6.04 -1.70
C ALA A 41 8.65 5.14 -1.30
N ALA A 42 8.75 4.48 -0.15
CA ALA A 42 7.68 3.65 0.37
C ALA A 42 6.41 4.47 0.66
N LEU A 43 6.56 5.66 1.22
CA LEU A 43 5.45 6.56 1.47
C LEU A 43 4.74 6.94 0.17
N PHE A 44 5.50 7.29 -0.86
CA PHE A 44 4.93 7.58 -2.18
C PHE A 44 4.10 6.41 -2.71
N ASP A 45 4.66 5.20 -2.67
CA ASP A 45 3.95 4.01 -3.15
C ASP A 45 2.69 3.73 -2.33
N LEU A 46 2.73 3.91 -1.00
CA LEU A 46 1.55 3.74 -0.15
C LEU A 46 0.44 4.74 -0.51
N LEU A 47 0.81 5.99 -0.78
CA LEU A 47 -0.16 6.99 -1.21
C LEU A 47 -0.81 6.60 -2.53
N GLN A 48 -0.05 6.07 -3.47
CA GLN A 48 -0.58 5.58 -4.74
C GLN A 48 -1.51 4.38 -4.55
N ILE A 49 -1.13 3.44 -3.70
CA ILE A 49 -1.97 2.28 -3.37
C ILE A 49 -3.31 2.74 -2.80
N GLY A 50 -3.28 3.70 -1.86
CA GLY A 50 -4.50 4.25 -1.28
C GLY A 50 -5.40 4.90 -2.32
N GLU A 51 -4.83 5.71 -3.21
CA GLU A 51 -5.59 6.38 -4.27
C GLU A 51 -6.22 5.38 -5.23
N LEU A 52 -5.45 4.37 -5.65
CA LEU A 52 -5.94 3.33 -6.55
C LEU A 52 -7.00 2.46 -5.89
N SER A 53 -6.86 2.19 -4.59
CA SER A 53 -7.85 1.42 -3.83
C SER A 53 -9.21 2.12 -3.83
N ASN A 54 -9.22 3.45 -3.78
CA ASN A 54 -10.45 4.23 -3.83
C ASN A 54 -11.11 4.22 -5.22
N LYS A 55 -10.36 3.87 -6.25
CA LYS A 55 -10.88 3.79 -7.62
C LYS A 55 -11.49 2.45 -7.99
N LEU A 56 -11.36 1.45 -7.12
CA LEU A 56 -11.98 0.15 -7.35
C LEU A 56 -13.50 0.26 -7.23
N SER A 57 -14.22 -0.57 -7.98
CA SER A 57 -15.69 -0.56 -7.96
C SER A 57 -16.24 -0.92 -6.58
N LYS A 58 -17.42 -0.43 -6.26
CA LYS A 58 -18.10 -0.78 -5.01
C LYS A 58 -18.37 -2.28 -4.92
N GLU A 59 -18.74 -2.91 -6.02
CA GLU A 59 -18.93 -4.35 -6.09
C GLU A 59 -17.67 -5.09 -5.65
N TYR A 60 -16.52 -4.68 -6.20
CA TYR A 60 -15.25 -5.30 -5.87
C TYR A 60 -14.90 -5.10 -4.39
N ILE A 61 -15.01 -3.87 -3.90
CA ILE A 61 -14.68 -3.52 -2.51
C ILE A 61 -15.52 -4.35 -1.53
N LEU A 62 -16.82 -4.51 -1.81
CA LEU A 62 -17.72 -5.25 -0.93
C LEU A 62 -17.47 -6.76 -0.94
N SER A 63 -17.03 -7.32 -2.06
CA SER A 63 -16.81 -8.76 -2.21
C SER A 63 -15.37 -9.19 -1.93
N SER A 64 -14.44 -8.26 -1.86
CA SER A 64 -13.02 -8.54 -1.73
C SER A 64 -12.58 -8.65 -0.27
N LYS A 65 -11.57 -9.48 -0.03
CA LYS A 65 -10.88 -9.56 1.27
C LYS A 65 -9.76 -8.52 1.38
N ILE A 66 -9.48 -7.80 0.30
CA ILE A 66 -8.45 -6.74 0.32
C ILE A 66 -8.97 -5.57 1.14
N PRO A 67 -8.21 -5.07 2.13
CA PRO A 67 -8.69 -4.01 3.02
C PRO A 67 -8.60 -2.62 2.36
N CYS A 68 -9.34 -2.44 1.26
CA CYS A 68 -9.30 -1.21 0.45
C CYS A 68 -9.68 0.03 1.25
N THR A 69 -10.69 -0.08 2.10
CA THR A 69 -11.17 1.06 2.91
C THR A 69 -10.11 1.50 3.90
N GLU A 70 -9.48 0.55 4.60
CA GLU A 70 -8.42 0.84 5.57
C GLU A 70 -7.20 1.47 4.90
N ILE A 71 -6.84 0.98 3.73
CA ILE A 71 -5.71 1.52 2.96
C ILE A 71 -6.00 2.95 2.54
N TYR A 72 -7.22 3.22 2.06
CA TYR A 72 -7.62 4.56 1.67
C TYR A 72 -7.66 5.51 2.88
N ARG A 73 -8.14 5.04 4.03
CA ARG A 73 -8.13 5.84 5.26
C ARG A 73 -6.71 6.18 5.70
N LEU A 74 -5.79 5.24 5.62
CA LEU A 74 -4.39 5.48 5.92
C LEU A 74 -3.82 6.56 4.99
N ARG A 75 -4.09 6.47 3.69
CA ARG A 75 -3.69 7.48 2.72
C ARG A 75 -4.20 8.87 3.11
N ASN A 76 -5.47 8.96 3.51
CA ASN A 76 -6.06 10.26 3.91
C ASN A 76 -5.41 10.83 5.16
N ARG A 77 -5.10 9.98 6.15
CA ARG A 77 -4.40 10.41 7.35
C ARG A 77 -3.02 10.97 7.01
N ILE A 78 -2.30 10.31 6.11
CA ILE A 78 -0.98 10.76 5.67
C ILE A 78 -1.06 12.10 4.96
N VAL A 79 -1.99 12.23 4.01
CA VAL A 79 -2.14 13.46 3.21
C VAL A 79 -2.54 14.65 4.08
N HIS A 80 -3.47 14.47 5.01
CA HIS A 80 -3.97 15.57 5.85
C HIS A 80 -3.04 15.89 7.02
N GLY A 81 -2.24 14.93 7.46
CA GLY A 81 -1.28 15.13 8.54
C GLY A 81 0.17 15.13 8.06
N TYR A 82 0.42 15.64 6.86
CA TYR A 82 1.71 15.50 6.17
C TYR A 82 2.92 15.91 7.01
N ALA A 83 2.79 16.96 7.81
CA ALA A 83 3.89 17.43 8.66
C ALA A 83 4.21 16.46 9.82
N ASP A 84 3.24 15.61 10.17
CA ASP A 84 3.31 14.72 11.33
C ASP A 84 3.15 13.25 10.93
N VAL A 85 3.71 12.85 9.77
CA VAL A 85 3.65 11.47 9.32
C VAL A 85 4.32 10.55 10.33
N ASP A 86 3.59 9.55 10.81
CA ASP A 86 4.12 8.55 11.72
C ASP A 86 4.74 7.40 10.95
N TYR A 87 6.05 7.44 10.76
CA TYR A 87 6.78 6.42 10.01
C TYR A 87 6.81 5.06 10.69
N GLU A 88 6.53 4.99 12.01
CA GLU A 88 6.34 3.70 12.68
C GLU A 88 5.11 2.99 12.16
N ILE A 89 4.03 3.72 11.97
CA ILE A 89 2.79 3.16 11.38
C ILE A 89 3.05 2.72 9.94
N ILE A 90 3.79 3.52 9.17
CA ILE A 90 4.16 3.16 7.79
C ILE A 90 4.95 1.85 7.78
N TRP A 91 5.95 1.73 8.66
CA TRP A 91 6.77 0.52 8.76
C TRP A 91 5.94 -0.72 9.11
N THR A 92 5.06 -0.59 10.12
CA THR A 92 4.17 -1.68 10.53
C THR A 92 3.28 -2.12 9.37
N THR A 93 2.75 -1.17 8.62
CA THR A 93 1.93 -1.45 7.43
C THR A 93 2.73 -2.23 6.37
N ILE A 94 3.98 -1.84 6.15
CA ILE A 94 4.85 -2.51 5.18
C ILE A 94 5.12 -3.96 5.59
N ILE A 95 5.40 -4.19 6.86
CA ILE A 95 5.75 -5.54 7.34
C ILE A 95 4.52 -6.45 7.43
N ASP A 96 3.40 -5.92 7.92
CA ASP A 96 2.22 -6.75 8.19
C ASP A 96 1.24 -6.83 7.02
N ASP A 97 0.99 -5.71 6.35
CA ASP A 97 -0.12 -5.60 5.40
C ASP A 97 0.30 -5.76 3.94
N ILE A 98 1.47 -5.27 3.56
CA ILE A 98 1.89 -5.30 2.15
C ILE A 98 2.10 -6.72 1.63
N PRO A 99 2.76 -7.65 2.35
CA PRO A 99 2.89 -9.02 1.86
C PRO A 99 1.54 -9.72 1.69
N LYS A 100 0.61 -9.45 2.59
CA LYS A 100 -0.74 -10.01 2.51
C LYS A 100 -1.50 -9.43 1.30
N LEU A 101 -1.36 -8.14 1.07
CA LEU A 101 -1.97 -7.46 -0.09
C LEU A 101 -1.49 -8.08 -1.40
N ILE A 102 -0.19 -8.29 -1.53
CA ILE A 102 0.41 -8.92 -2.71
C ILE A 102 -0.16 -10.31 -2.93
N LYS A 103 -0.24 -11.10 -1.87
CA LYS A 103 -0.78 -12.46 -1.94
C LYS A 103 -2.25 -12.45 -2.39
N ASP A 104 -3.05 -11.58 -1.78
CA ASP A 104 -4.48 -11.50 -2.07
C ASP A 104 -4.75 -11.03 -3.51
N ILE A 105 -3.99 -10.05 -4.00
CA ILE A 105 -4.11 -9.59 -5.37
C ILE A 105 -3.71 -10.69 -6.37
N ASN A 106 -2.60 -11.37 -6.12
CA ASN A 106 -2.14 -12.44 -6.99
C ASN A 106 -3.17 -13.58 -7.11
N LYS A 107 -3.87 -13.89 -6.04
CA LYS A 107 -4.95 -14.88 -6.07
C LYS A 107 -6.14 -14.41 -6.90
N THR A 108 -6.40 -13.11 -6.89
CA THR A 108 -7.57 -12.53 -7.54
C THR A 108 -7.39 -12.43 -9.05
N ILE A 109 -6.20 -12.02 -9.52
CA ILE A 109 -5.96 -11.75 -10.95
C ILE A 109 -5.40 -12.93 -11.72
N LYS A 110 -5.21 -14.08 -11.09
CA LYS A 110 -4.76 -15.30 -11.78
C LYS A 110 -5.90 -16.19 -12.22
#